data_68c50e123a35cddaccb4fe8bc8b70046
#
_entry.id   68c50e123a35cddaccb4fe8bc8b70046
#
_cell.length_a   1.000
_cell.length_b   1.000
_cell.length_c   1.000
_cell.angle_alpha   90.00
_cell.angle_beta   90.00
_cell.angle_gamma   90.00
#
_symmetry.space_group_name_H-M   'P 1'
#
loop_
_entity.id
_entity.type
_entity.pdbx_description
1 polymer ?
#
loop_
_entity_poly.entity_id
_entity_poly.type
_entity_poly.pdbx_seq_one_letter_code
_entity_poly.pdbx_strand_id
1 'polypeptide(L)'
;VTVGLGLPQPPAPTLAPRRKTRQLMVRDVGVGSDHPIAVQSMCTTKTHDVNSTLQQIAELTAAGCDIVRVACPRQEDADALAEIAKHSQIPVIADIHFQPKYIFAAIDAGCAAVRVNPGNIKEFDGRVGEVAKAAAAADIPIRIGVNAGSLDKRFMQKYGKATPEALVESALWEASLFEEHGFGNIKISVKHNDPVVMVAAYEQLAAQCDYPLHLGVTEAGPAFQGTIKSAVAFGALLSKGIGDTIRVSLSAPPVEEVKVGTQILESLNLRPRGLEIVSCPSCGRAQVDVYTLANEVTAGLDGLDVPLRVAVMGCVVNGPGEAREADLGVASGNGKGQIFVKGEVIKTVPEAQIVETLIEEAMRLAYEMGEMNDHDPGSTASGSPIVTVS
;
A
#
# COMPACT_ATOMS: atom_id res chain seq x y z
N VAL A 1 40.37 -1.83 15.07
CA VAL A 1 40.81 -0.51 14.59
C VAL A 1 40.36 -0.41 13.14
N THR A 2 39.25 0.24 12.90
CA THR A 2 38.77 0.58 11.56
C THR A 2 39.62 1.74 11.05
N VAL A 3 40.46 1.46 10.06
CA VAL A 3 41.20 2.51 9.36
C VAL A 3 40.20 3.21 8.44
N GLY A 4 39.72 4.37 8.87
CA GLY A 4 38.97 5.27 8.02
C GLY A 4 39.91 5.81 6.94
N LEU A 5 39.68 5.43 5.68
CA LEU A 5 40.50 5.87 4.54
C LEU A 5 40.26 7.34 4.15
N GLY A 6 39.45 8.10 4.93
CA GLY A 6 39.20 9.52 4.66
C GLY A 6 38.47 9.80 3.34
N LEU A 7 37.96 8.76 2.68
CA LEU A 7 37.14 8.93 1.47
C LEU A 7 35.76 9.46 1.86
N PRO A 8 35.20 10.43 1.12
CA PRO A 8 33.85 10.89 1.34
C PRO A 8 32.90 9.68 1.19
N GLN A 9 32.08 9.45 2.21
CA GLN A 9 31.04 8.42 2.09
C GLN A 9 30.10 8.79 0.93
N PRO A 10 29.76 7.85 0.04
CA PRO A 10 28.76 8.12 -0.97
C PRO A 10 27.46 8.52 -0.26
N PRO A 11 26.70 9.50 -0.81
CA PRO A 11 25.43 9.87 -0.22
C PRO A 11 24.54 8.62 -0.15
N ALA A 12 23.72 8.54 0.92
CA ALA A 12 22.77 7.45 1.06
C ALA A 12 21.90 7.34 -0.19
N PRO A 13 21.62 6.13 -0.71
CA PRO A 13 20.76 5.95 -1.86
C PRO A 13 19.40 6.59 -1.61
N THR A 14 18.99 7.52 -2.46
CA THR A 14 17.69 8.16 -2.36
C THR A 14 16.85 7.80 -3.58
N LEU A 15 15.54 7.64 -3.36
CA LEU A 15 14.61 7.51 -4.47
C LEU A 15 14.52 8.82 -5.25
N ALA A 16 14.09 8.75 -6.51
CA ALA A 16 13.79 9.96 -7.26
C ALA A 16 12.69 10.77 -6.55
N PRO A 17 12.75 12.11 -6.59
CA PRO A 17 11.68 12.95 -6.06
C PRO A 17 10.33 12.56 -6.67
N ARG A 18 9.28 12.63 -5.86
CA ARG A 18 7.92 12.34 -6.37
C ARG A 18 7.56 13.29 -7.49
N ARG A 19 6.99 12.72 -8.57
CA ARG A 19 6.44 13.47 -9.69
C ARG A 19 5.37 14.43 -9.19
N LYS A 20 5.46 15.69 -9.57
CA LYS A 20 4.44 16.68 -9.20
C LYS A 20 3.11 16.35 -9.87
N THR A 21 2.07 16.25 -9.06
CA THR A 21 0.70 15.94 -9.48
C THR A 21 -0.29 16.93 -8.89
N ARG A 22 -1.49 16.95 -9.47
CA ARG A 22 -2.66 17.61 -8.86
C ARG A 22 -2.94 16.96 -7.51
N GLN A 23 -3.51 17.73 -6.59
CA GLN A 23 -3.93 17.27 -5.29
C GLN A 23 -5.44 17.06 -5.28
N LEU A 24 -5.90 15.95 -4.72
CA LEU A 24 -7.32 15.69 -4.53
C LEU A 24 -7.58 15.03 -3.18
N MET A 25 -8.82 15.16 -2.73
CA MET A 25 -9.26 14.57 -1.46
C MET A 25 -10.24 13.43 -1.74
N VAL A 26 -10.00 12.30 -1.09
CA VAL A 26 -10.94 11.18 -1.03
C VAL A 26 -11.48 11.17 0.39
N ARG A 27 -12.52 11.92 0.67
CA ARG A 27 -13.01 12.32 2.00
C ARG A 27 -11.88 13.02 2.79
N ASP A 28 -11.31 12.39 3.77
CA ASP A 28 -10.22 12.85 4.66
C ASP A 28 -8.82 12.40 4.23
N VAL A 29 -8.72 11.58 3.19
CA VAL A 29 -7.44 11.07 2.65
C VAL A 29 -6.98 11.91 1.47
N GLY A 30 -5.88 12.63 1.63
CA GLY A 30 -5.23 13.37 0.55
C GLY A 30 -4.52 12.44 -0.43
N VAL A 31 -4.64 12.74 -1.72
CA VAL A 31 -4.02 11.97 -2.81
C VAL A 31 -3.32 12.92 -3.78
N GLY A 32 -2.06 12.67 -4.03
CA GLY A 32 -1.21 13.48 -4.91
C GLY A 32 0.22 13.57 -4.37
N SER A 33 1.06 14.35 -5.05
CA SER A 33 2.49 14.44 -4.73
C SER A 33 2.81 14.94 -3.33
N ASP A 34 1.91 15.72 -2.73
CA ASP A 34 2.13 16.40 -1.45
C ASP A 34 1.55 15.60 -0.26
N HIS A 35 0.98 14.44 -0.54
CA HIS A 35 0.41 13.52 0.46
C HIS A 35 1.16 12.17 0.49
N PRO A 36 1.12 11.44 1.60
CA PRO A 36 1.62 10.06 1.65
C PRO A 36 0.95 9.17 0.59
N ILE A 37 1.66 8.15 0.14
CA ILE A 37 1.08 7.17 -0.80
C ILE A 37 0.08 6.30 -0.05
N ALA A 38 -1.19 6.36 -0.46
CA ALA A 38 -2.25 5.61 0.19
C ALA A 38 -2.34 4.16 -0.30
N VAL A 39 -2.53 3.23 0.64
CA VAL A 39 -2.82 1.82 0.37
C VAL A 39 -4.33 1.64 0.25
N GLN A 40 -4.77 1.18 -0.91
CA GLN A 40 -6.17 0.89 -1.17
C GLN A 40 -6.40 -0.61 -1.30
N SER A 41 -7.52 -1.13 -0.76
CA SER A 41 -7.99 -2.48 -1.03
C SER A 41 -9.43 -2.49 -1.55
N MET A 42 -9.99 -3.67 -1.73
CA MET A 42 -11.35 -3.85 -2.25
C MET A 42 -12.04 -4.98 -1.51
N CYS A 43 -13.30 -4.74 -1.09
CA CYS A 43 -14.12 -5.78 -0.51
C CYS A 43 -14.43 -6.90 -1.52
N THR A 44 -14.46 -8.12 -1.02
CA THR A 44 -14.86 -9.34 -1.74
C THR A 44 -16.27 -9.78 -1.38
N THR A 45 -16.86 -9.19 -0.34
CA THR A 45 -18.25 -9.40 0.06
C THR A 45 -19.22 -8.89 -1.00
N LYS A 46 -20.46 -9.38 -0.96
CA LYS A 46 -21.55 -8.81 -1.76
C LYS A 46 -21.91 -7.45 -1.16
N THR A 47 -21.86 -6.37 -1.94
CA THR A 47 -22.05 -5.01 -1.44
C THR A 47 -23.43 -4.82 -0.79
N HIS A 48 -24.48 -5.46 -1.29
CA HIS A 48 -25.82 -5.44 -0.68
C HIS A 48 -25.90 -6.15 0.67
N ASP A 49 -24.93 -6.99 1.03
CA ASP A 49 -24.76 -7.48 2.40
C ASP A 49 -23.96 -6.45 3.20
N VAL A 50 -24.68 -5.46 3.72
CA VAL A 50 -24.09 -4.31 4.42
C VAL A 50 -23.26 -4.75 5.63
N ASN A 51 -23.78 -5.70 6.43
CA ASN A 51 -23.09 -6.13 7.65
C ASN A 51 -21.75 -6.82 7.34
N SER A 52 -21.75 -7.79 6.44
CA SER A 52 -20.53 -8.49 6.03
C SER A 52 -19.53 -7.53 5.38
N THR A 53 -20.03 -6.54 4.61
CA THR A 53 -19.16 -5.55 3.97
C THR A 53 -18.54 -4.60 4.99
N LEU A 54 -19.29 -4.10 5.97
CA LEU A 54 -18.78 -3.26 7.05
C LEU A 54 -17.79 -4.02 7.96
N GLN A 55 -18.07 -5.30 8.25
CA GLN A 55 -17.13 -6.16 8.97
C GLN A 55 -15.78 -6.28 8.23
N GLN A 56 -15.81 -6.56 6.93
CA GLN A 56 -14.59 -6.65 6.11
C GLN A 56 -13.87 -5.30 6.01
N ILE A 57 -14.59 -4.17 5.94
CA ILE A 57 -13.98 -2.83 5.99
C ILE A 57 -13.28 -2.60 7.32
N ALA A 58 -13.85 -3.03 8.45
CA ALA A 58 -13.20 -2.91 9.75
C ALA A 58 -11.91 -3.74 9.83
N GLU A 59 -11.91 -4.96 9.29
CA GLU A 59 -10.71 -5.81 9.20
C GLU A 59 -9.62 -5.17 8.33
N LEU A 60 -10.00 -4.59 7.18
CA LEU A 60 -9.09 -3.86 6.30
C LEU A 60 -8.52 -2.61 6.97
N THR A 61 -9.36 -1.87 7.71
CA THR A 61 -8.94 -0.69 8.46
C THR A 61 -7.91 -1.07 9.54
N ALA A 62 -8.18 -2.13 10.29
CA ALA A 62 -7.25 -2.65 11.30
C ALA A 62 -5.91 -3.11 10.69
N ALA A 63 -5.91 -3.55 9.44
CA ALA A 63 -4.69 -3.91 8.71
C ALA A 63 -3.93 -2.70 8.12
N GLY A 64 -4.42 -1.47 8.29
CA GLY A 64 -3.79 -0.25 7.80
C GLY A 64 -4.19 0.16 6.37
N CYS A 65 -5.37 -0.27 5.90
CA CYS A 65 -5.95 0.20 4.65
C CYS A 65 -6.40 1.66 4.78
N ASP A 66 -5.96 2.52 3.87
CA ASP A 66 -6.32 3.95 3.90
C ASP A 66 -7.64 4.23 3.16
N ILE A 67 -7.96 3.49 2.12
CA ILE A 67 -9.14 3.67 1.26
C ILE A 67 -9.70 2.32 0.85
N VAL A 68 -11.00 2.11 0.94
CA VAL A 68 -11.65 0.87 0.50
C VAL A 68 -12.52 1.09 -0.73
N ARG A 69 -12.61 0.07 -1.58
CA ARG A 69 -13.49 0.05 -2.74
C ARG A 69 -14.52 -1.08 -2.62
N VAL A 70 -15.76 -0.79 -3.00
CA VAL A 70 -16.87 -1.76 -3.06
C VAL A 70 -17.42 -1.83 -4.48
N ALA A 71 -17.79 -3.02 -4.94
CA ALA A 71 -18.37 -3.19 -6.26
C ALA A 71 -19.86 -2.79 -6.26
N CYS A 72 -20.32 -2.13 -7.33
CA CYS A 72 -21.72 -1.76 -7.50
C CYS A 72 -22.26 -2.20 -8.87
N PRO A 73 -22.43 -3.51 -9.10
CA PRO A 73 -22.91 -4.03 -10.38
C PRO A 73 -24.45 -4.00 -10.52
N ARG A 74 -25.22 -3.91 -9.43
CA ARG A 74 -26.68 -4.05 -9.41
C ARG A 74 -27.35 -2.96 -8.60
N GLN A 75 -28.70 -2.87 -8.71
CA GLN A 75 -29.49 -1.90 -7.96
C GLN A 75 -29.40 -2.12 -6.45
N GLU A 76 -29.52 -3.36 -6.00
CA GLU A 76 -29.39 -3.74 -4.59
C GLU A 76 -28.08 -3.31 -3.96
N ASP A 77 -26.98 -3.33 -4.74
CA ASP A 77 -25.67 -2.86 -4.30
C ASP A 77 -25.65 -1.33 -4.20
N ALA A 78 -26.28 -0.63 -5.16
CA ALA A 78 -26.40 0.82 -5.13
C ALA A 78 -27.23 1.31 -3.93
N ASP A 79 -28.31 0.61 -3.60
CA ASP A 79 -29.18 0.93 -2.47
C ASP A 79 -28.45 0.76 -1.11
N ALA A 80 -27.47 -0.13 -1.04
CA ALA A 80 -26.65 -0.37 0.15
C ALA A 80 -25.54 0.68 0.38
N LEU A 81 -25.12 1.42 -0.65
CA LEU A 81 -23.97 2.31 -0.58
C LEU A 81 -24.08 3.38 0.50
N ALA A 82 -25.28 3.95 0.71
CA ALA A 82 -25.47 5.02 1.68
C ALA A 82 -25.18 4.55 3.11
N GLU A 83 -25.64 3.36 3.47
CA GLU A 83 -25.39 2.79 4.80
C GLU A 83 -23.93 2.41 4.98
N ILE A 84 -23.27 1.84 3.94
CA ILE A 84 -21.86 1.51 3.98
C ILE A 84 -21.00 2.77 4.08
N ALA A 85 -21.25 3.79 3.24
CA ALA A 85 -20.47 5.03 3.23
C ALA A 85 -20.57 5.77 4.57
N LYS A 86 -21.75 5.78 5.18
CA LYS A 86 -22.04 6.43 6.47
C LYS A 86 -21.30 5.77 7.64
N HIS A 87 -21.22 4.43 7.67
CA HIS A 87 -20.66 3.69 8.80
C HIS A 87 -19.23 3.22 8.61
N SER A 88 -18.66 3.41 7.41
CA SER A 88 -17.27 3.08 7.14
C SER A 88 -16.31 4.02 7.86
N GLN A 89 -15.33 3.44 8.56
CA GLN A 89 -14.26 4.17 9.22
C GLN A 89 -13.33 4.86 8.22
N ILE A 90 -13.09 4.24 7.06
CA ILE A 90 -12.23 4.76 5.98
C ILE A 90 -13.05 5.14 4.75
N PRO A 91 -12.54 6.02 3.85
CA PRO A 91 -13.24 6.43 2.64
C PRO A 91 -13.67 5.27 1.76
N VAL A 92 -14.92 5.29 1.30
CA VAL A 92 -15.48 4.27 0.41
C VAL A 92 -15.53 4.78 -1.02
N ILE A 93 -14.97 4.02 -1.95
CA ILE A 93 -15.07 4.24 -3.40
C ILE A 93 -16.06 3.25 -3.99
N ALA A 94 -17.06 3.73 -4.71
CA ALA A 94 -17.93 2.88 -5.51
C ALA A 94 -17.28 2.52 -6.85
N ASP A 95 -17.25 1.23 -7.18
CA ASP A 95 -16.69 0.70 -8.43
C ASP A 95 -17.80 0.38 -9.43
N ILE A 96 -17.96 1.25 -10.42
CA ILE A 96 -19.04 1.19 -11.41
C ILE A 96 -18.52 0.57 -12.72
N HIS A 97 -19.15 -0.51 -13.16
CA HIS A 97 -18.70 -1.27 -14.31
C HIS A 97 -19.58 -1.11 -15.56
N PHE A 98 -20.93 -1.03 -15.42
CA PHE A 98 -21.81 -1.21 -16.58
C PHE A 98 -22.87 -0.12 -16.75
N GLN A 99 -23.38 0.46 -15.67
CA GLN A 99 -24.56 1.32 -15.68
C GLN A 99 -24.25 2.72 -15.17
N PRO A 100 -24.31 3.76 -16.02
CA PRO A 100 -24.06 5.15 -15.60
C PRO A 100 -24.93 5.62 -14.43
N LYS A 101 -26.18 5.11 -14.32
CA LYS A 101 -27.09 5.49 -13.23
C LYS A 101 -26.53 5.21 -11.83
N TYR A 102 -25.68 4.19 -11.68
CA TYR A 102 -25.06 3.87 -10.39
C TYR A 102 -23.95 4.84 -9.99
N ILE A 103 -23.41 5.63 -10.95
CA ILE A 103 -22.49 6.72 -10.64
C ILE A 103 -23.21 7.78 -9.82
N PHE A 104 -24.41 8.18 -10.27
CA PHE A 104 -25.23 9.17 -9.55
C PHE A 104 -25.70 8.62 -8.20
N ALA A 105 -26.16 7.37 -8.16
CA ALA A 105 -26.54 6.72 -6.90
C ALA A 105 -25.37 6.68 -5.89
N ALA A 106 -24.13 6.43 -6.33
CA ALA A 106 -22.95 6.43 -5.48
C ALA A 106 -22.60 7.83 -4.97
N ILE A 107 -22.76 8.86 -5.81
CA ILE A 107 -22.57 10.26 -5.42
C ILE A 107 -23.62 10.66 -4.38
N ASP A 108 -24.88 10.38 -4.63
CA ASP A 108 -26.01 10.69 -3.73
C ASP A 108 -25.91 9.92 -2.40
N ALA A 109 -25.35 8.71 -2.44
CA ALA A 109 -25.09 7.89 -1.25
C ALA A 109 -23.93 8.40 -0.37
N GLY A 110 -23.18 9.42 -0.81
CA GLY A 110 -22.05 9.98 -0.05
C GLY A 110 -20.77 9.16 -0.16
N CYS A 111 -20.59 8.38 -1.22
CA CYS A 111 -19.29 7.75 -1.50
C CYS A 111 -18.21 8.81 -1.70
N ALA A 112 -17.02 8.56 -1.16
CA ALA A 112 -15.90 9.50 -1.19
C ALA A 112 -15.27 9.69 -2.57
N ALA A 113 -15.48 8.77 -3.49
CA ALA A 113 -15.10 8.83 -4.90
C ALA A 113 -15.86 7.76 -5.69
N VAL A 114 -15.83 7.89 -7.02
CA VAL A 114 -16.37 6.87 -7.93
C VAL A 114 -15.26 6.40 -8.88
N ARG A 115 -15.15 5.10 -9.08
CA ARG A 115 -14.32 4.53 -10.14
C ARG A 115 -15.19 4.17 -11.33
N VAL A 116 -14.80 4.62 -12.50
CA VAL A 116 -15.41 4.25 -13.77
C VAL A 116 -14.43 3.45 -14.63
N ASN A 117 -14.97 2.49 -15.40
CA ASN A 117 -14.23 1.76 -16.41
C ASN A 117 -14.84 2.07 -17.78
N PRO A 118 -14.27 3.01 -18.52
CA PRO A 118 -14.84 3.52 -19.77
C PRO A 118 -15.11 2.42 -20.79
N GLY A 119 -14.19 1.45 -20.91
CA GLY A 119 -14.33 0.34 -21.86
C GLY A 119 -15.52 -0.59 -21.60
N ASN A 120 -16.11 -0.54 -20.41
CA ASN A 120 -17.24 -1.41 -20.01
C ASN A 120 -18.59 -0.67 -19.96
N ILE A 121 -18.60 0.65 -19.86
CA ILE A 121 -19.81 1.45 -19.75
C ILE A 121 -20.27 1.87 -21.14
N LYS A 122 -21.40 1.33 -21.59
CA LYS A 122 -21.98 1.71 -22.88
C LYS A 122 -22.43 3.18 -22.86
N GLU A 123 -22.15 3.86 -23.99
CA GLU A 123 -22.56 5.28 -24.19
C GLU A 123 -22.06 6.23 -23.10
N PHE A 124 -20.95 5.86 -22.44
CA PHE A 124 -20.38 6.67 -21.36
C PHE A 124 -19.99 8.06 -21.85
N ASP A 125 -19.34 8.15 -23.03
CA ASP A 125 -18.87 9.43 -23.60
C ASP A 125 -19.99 10.47 -23.68
N GLY A 126 -21.22 10.06 -24.03
CA GLY A 126 -22.38 10.97 -24.11
C GLY A 126 -22.90 11.44 -22.76
N ARG A 127 -22.47 10.83 -21.65
CA ARG A 127 -22.94 11.17 -20.29
C ARG A 127 -21.87 11.78 -19.40
N VAL A 128 -20.64 11.93 -19.89
CA VAL A 128 -19.51 12.48 -19.12
C VAL A 128 -19.85 13.86 -18.55
N GLY A 129 -20.51 14.71 -19.31
CA GLY A 129 -20.90 16.05 -18.83
C GLY A 129 -21.84 16.02 -17.63
N GLU A 130 -22.81 15.10 -17.60
CA GLU A 130 -23.71 14.93 -16.46
C GLU A 130 -22.94 14.40 -15.23
N VAL A 131 -22.06 13.42 -15.45
CA VAL A 131 -21.23 12.84 -14.40
C VAL A 131 -20.25 13.88 -13.82
N ALA A 132 -19.57 14.64 -14.68
CA ALA A 132 -18.67 15.72 -14.28
C ALA A 132 -19.37 16.78 -13.42
N LYS A 133 -20.59 17.20 -13.83
CA LYS A 133 -21.40 18.15 -13.08
C LYS A 133 -21.81 17.61 -11.71
N ALA A 134 -22.26 16.36 -11.65
CA ALA A 134 -22.67 15.74 -10.40
C ALA A 134 -21.48 15.57 -9.43
N ALA A 135 -20.35 15.07 -9.92
CA ALA A 135 -19.12 14.90 -9.12
C ALA A 135 -18.56 16.25 -8.63
N ALA A 136 -18.60 17.29 -9.47
CA ALA A 136 -18.19 18.64 -9.08
C ALA A 136 -19.12 19.23 -8.00
N ALA A 137 -20.43 19.03 -8.11
CA ALA A 137 -21.38 19.51 -7.12
C ALA A 137 -21.22 18.81 -5.74
N ALA A 138 -20.77 17.56 -5.73
CA ALA A 138 -20.49 16.78 -4.52
C ALA A 138 -19.04 16.89 -4.03
N ASP A 139 -18.17 17.60 -4.77
CA ASP A 139 -16.74 17.78 -4.52
C ASP A 139 -16.00 16.44 -4.32
N ILE A 140 -16.30 15.44 -5.17
CA ILE A 140 -15.64 14.13 -5.11
C ILE A 140 -14.83 13.84 -6.38
N PRO A 141 -13.70 13.14 -6.27
CA PRO A 141 -12.90 12.75 -7.43
C PRO A 141 -13.50 11.56 -8.19
N ILE A 142 -13.23 11.53 -9.48
CA ILE A 142 -13.50 10.39 -10.36
C ILE A 142 -12.19 9.67 -10.66
N ARG A 143 -12.16 8.35 -10.51
CA ARG A 143 -11.04 7.55 -10.99
C ARG A 143 -11.35 6.91 -12.33
N ILE A 144 -10.62 7.29 -13.36
CA ILE A 144 -10.62 6.63 -14.66
C ILE A 144 -9.74 5.38 -14.55
N GLY A 145 -10.35 4.20 -14.73
CA GLY A 145 -9.69 2.93 -14.56
C GLY A 145 -9.63 2.11 -15.84
N VAL A 146 -8.56 2.26 -16.61
CA VAL A 146 -8.30 1.45 -17.82
C VAL A 146 -7.62 0.16 -17.44
N ASN A 147 -8.16 -0.96 -17.90
CA ASN A 147 -7.58 -2.29 -17.72
C ASN A 147 -7.37 -2.97 -19.07
N ALA A 148 -6.29 -3.73 -19.22
CA ALA A 148 -5.98 -4.46 -20.45
C ALA A 148 -7.11 -5.41 -20.89
N GLY A 149 -7.72 -6.12 -19.93
CA GLY A 149 -8.81 -7.08 -20.22
C GLY A 149 -10.15 -6.45 -20.62
N SER A 150 -10.29 -5.12 -20.46
CA SER A 150 -11.51 -4.37 -20.81
C SER A 150 -11.18 -3.05 -21.50
N LEU A 151 -10.12 -3.04 -22.30
CA LEU A 151 -9.75 -1.86 -23.11
C LEU A 151 -10.86 -1.55 -24.13
N ASP A 152 -11.16 -0.25 -24.29
CA ASP A 152 -12.14 0.22 -25.26
C ASP A 152 -11.84 -0.33 -26.67
N LYS A 153 -12.89 -0.75 -27.35
CA LYS A 153 -12.81 -1.38 -28.68
C LYS A 153 -12.10 -0.51 -29.71
N ARG A 154 -12.23 0.82 -29.62
CA ARG A 154 -11.55 1.78 -30.53
C ARG A 154 -10.03 1.60 -30.48
N PHE A 155 -9.49 1.51 -29.26
CA PHE A 155 -8.04 1.35 -29.06
C PHE A 155 -7.60 -0.10 -29.32
N MET A 156 -8.45 -1.07 -28.99
CA MET A 156 -8.18 -2.46 -29.33
C MET A 156 -8.09 -2.68 -30.85
N GLN A 157 -8.96 -2.02 -31.64
CA GLN A 157 -8.90 -2.05 -33.10
C GLN A 157 -7.67 -1.33 -33.66
N LYS A 158 -7.31 -0.18 -33.10
CA LYS A 158 -6.16 0.61 -33.53
C LYS A 158 -4.82 -0.09 -33.27
N TYR A 159 -4.67 -0.73 -32.12
CA TYR A 159 -3.38 -1.28 -31.66
C TYR A 159 -3.29 -2.81 -31.74
N GLY A 160 -4.40 -3.51 -32.01
CA GLY A 160 -4.47 -4.96 -32.09
C GLY A 160 -4.41 -5.70 -30.76
N LYS A 161 -3.85 -5.07 -29.72
CA LYS A 161 -3.75 -5.59 -28.34
C LYS A 161 -3.61 -4.45 -27.34
N ALA A 162 -3.69 -4.78 -26.04
CA ALA A 162 -3.50 -3.80 -24.95
C ALA A 162 -2.02 -3.46 -24.74
N THR A 163 -1.44 -2.70 -25.66
CA THR A 163 -0.07 -2.18 -25.55
C THR A 163 -0.02 -1.03 -24.53
N PRO A 164 1.17 -0.63 -24.04
CA PRO A 164 1.32 0.55 -23.21
C PRO A 164 0.67 1.79 -23.85
N GLU A 165 0.91 2.03 -25.13
CA GLU A 165 0.37 3.17 -25.89
C GLU A 165 -1.16 3.14 -25.95
N ALA A 166 -1.75 1.95 -26.17
CA ALA A 166 -3.20 1.78 -26.21
C ALA A 166 -3.86 2.11 -24.85
N LEU A 167 -3.24 1.67 -23.75
CA LEU A 167 -3.72 1.96 -22.39
C LEU A 167 -3.62 3.44 -22.07
N VAL A 168 -2.52 4.08 -22.43
CA VAL A 168 -2.28 5.52 -22.20
C VAL A 168 -3.23 6.38 -23.02
N GLU A 169 -3.35 6.11 -24.33
CA GLU A 169 -4.25 6.87 -25.20
C GLU A 169 -5.71 6.74 -24.74
N SER A 170 -6.15 5.55 -24.34
CA SER A 170 -7.48 5.35 -23.78
C SER A 170 -7.71 6.19 -22.53
N ALA A 171 -6.75 6.22 -21.62
CA ALA A 171 -6.88 6.96 -20.36
C ALA A 171 -6.89 8.49 -20.59
N LEU A 172 -6.05 8.99 -21.47
CA LEU A 172 -5.99 10.41 -21.81
C LEU A 172 -7.21 10.87 -22.60
N TRP A 173 -7.74 10.03 -23.49
CA TRP A 173 -8.99 10.28 -24.16
C TRP A 173 -10.14 10.49 -23.16
N GLU A 174 -10.29 9.58 -22.22
CA GLU A 174 -11.34 9.71 -21.22
C GLU A 174 -11.16 10.93 -20.32
N ALA A 175 -9.92 11.24 -19.94
CA ALA A 175 -9.63 12.44 -19.17
C ALA A 175 -10.01 13.72 -19.95
N SER A 176 -9.73 13.78 -21.26
CA SER A 176 -10.06 14.93 -22.08
C SER A 176 -11.56 15.19 -22.16
N LEU A 177 -12.39 14.16 -22.17
CA LEU A 177 -13.85 14.31 -22.12
C LEU A 177 -14.34 14.99 -20.83
N PHE A 178 -13.73 14.69 -19.69
CA PHE A 178 -14.02 15.39 -18.44
C PHE A 178 -13.51 16.83 -18.45
N GLU A 179 -12.32 17.05 -19.03
CA GLU A 179 -11.72 18.38 -19.14
C GLU A 179 -12.56 19.32 -20.02
N GLU A 180 -13.19 18.81 -21.08
CA GLU A 180 -14.14 19.57 -21.92
C GLU A 180 -15.32 20.14 -21.12
N HIS A 181 -15.66 19.51 -19.98
CA HIS A 181 -16.67 19.95 -19.04
C HIS A 181 -16.10 20.71 -17.83
N GLY A 182 -14.83 21.08 -17.87
CA GLY A 182 -14.15 21.81 -16.79
C GLY A 182 -13.89 20.98 -15.53
N PHE A 183 -13.98 19.64 -15.60
CA PHE A 183 -13.76 18.75 -14.46
C PHE A 183 -12.35 18.16 -14.49
N GLY A 184 -11.53 18.53 -13.51
CA GLY A 184 -10.14 18.07 -13.38
C GLY A 184 -9.83 17.30 -12.11
N ASN A 185 -10.85 17.02 -11.27
CA ASN A 185 -10.69 16.24 -10.05
C ASN A 185 -10.63 14.71 -10.38
N ILE A 186 -9.57 14.33 -11.12
CA ILE A 186 -9.41 13.02 -11.74
C ILE A 186 -8.17 12.31 -11.19
N LYS A 187 -8.31 11.02 -10.94
CA LYS A 187 -7.21 10.07 -10.71
C LYS A 187 -7.23 9.01 -11.81
N ILE A 188 -6.07 8.55 -12.27
CA ILE A 188 -5.99 7.61 -13.41
C ILE A 188 -5.29 6.32 -13.00
N SER A 189 -5.72 5.21 -13.59
CA SER A 189 -5.01 3.93 -13.55
C SER A 189 -5.01 3.25 -14.91
N VAL A 190 -3.85 2.72 -15.33
CA VAL A 190 -3.64 1.95 -16.56
C VAL A 190 -3.02 0.60 -16.17
N LYS A 191 -3.86 -0.43 -16.02
CA LYS A 191 -3.48 -1.71 -15.43
C LYS A 191 -3.29 -2.80 -16.47
N HIS A 192 -2.24 -3.58 -16.26
CA HIS A 192 -1.95 -4.78 -17.04
C HIS A 192 -1.56 -5.93 -16.09
N ASN A 193 -1.71 -7.18 -16.51
CA ASN A 193 -1.29 -8.36 -15.74
C ASN A 193 0.21 -8.69 -15.92
N ASP A 194 0.85 -8.13 -16.95
CA ASP A 194 2.29 -8.15 -17.15
C ASP A 194 2.91 -6.90 -16.52
N PRO A 195 3.80 -7.05 -15.51
CA PRO A 195 4.47 -5.94 -14.86
C PRO A 195 5.28 -5.06 -15.79
N VAL A 196 5.92 -5.61 -16.83
CA VAL A 196 6.76 -4.85 -17.76
C VAL A 196 5.89 -3.91 -18.61
N VAL A 197 4.78 -4.42 -19.14
CA VAL A 197 3.82 -3.62 -19.91
C VAL A 197 3.19 -2.55 -19.01
N MET A 198 2.84 -2.91 -17.76
CA MET A 198 2.30 -1.97 -16.79
C MET A 198 3.28 -0.84 -16.50
N VAL A 199 4.55 -1.14 -16.19
CA VAL A 199 5.58 -0.13 -15.91
C VAL A 199 5.72 0.82 -17.09
N ALA A 200 5.86 0.30 -18.31
CA ALA A 200 5.96 1.11 -19.52
C ALA A 200 4.74 2.03 -19.74
N ALA A 201 3.53 1.52 -19.48
CA ALA A 201 2.30 2.31 -19.58
C ALA A 201 2.25 3.47 -18.57
N TYR A 202 2.58 3.20 -17.31
CA TYR A 202 2.60 4.26 -16.29
C TYR A 202 3.72 5.29 -16.51
N GLU A 203 4.89 4.89 -16.98
CA GLU A 203 5.96 5.83 -17.34
C GLU A 203 5.53 6.77 -18.47
N GLN A 204 4.93 6.20 -19.53
CA GLN A 204 4.40 7.01 -20.64
C GLN A 204 3.27 7.95 -20.18
N LEU A 205 2.36 7.47 -19.35
CA LEU A 205 1.27 8.28 -18.81
C LEU A 205 1.79 9.40 -17.90
N ALA A 206 2.75 9.08 -17.03
CA ALA A 206 3.36 10.04 -16.12
C ALA A 206 4.07 11.19 -16.84
N ALA A 207 4.60 10.94 -18.03
CA ALA A 207 5.24 11.96 -18.87
C ALA A 207 4.24 12.86 -19.63
N GLN A 208 2.96 12.45 -19.73
CA GLN A 208 1.96 13.13 -20.57
C GLN A 208 0.87 13.85 -19.78
N CYS A 209 0.75 13.64 -18.47
CA CYS A 209 -0.26 14.30 -17.64
C CYS A 209 0.25 14.56 -16.22
N ASP A 210 -0.45 15.42 -15.49
CA ASP A 210 -0.18 15.74 -14.09
C ASP A 210 -1.23 15.14 -13.11
N TYR A 211 -2.09 14.27 -13.57
CA TYR A 211 -3.06 13.57 -12.72
C TYR A 211 -2.38 12.62 -11.74
N PRO A 212 -2.90 12.47 -10.50
CA PRO A 212 -2.48 11.41 -9.59
C PRO A 212 -2.72 10.03 -10.20
N LEU A 213 -1.77 9.11 -9.97
CA LEU A 213 -1.78 7.78 -10.55
C LEU A 213 -2.01 6.71 -9.48
N HIS A 214 -2.97 5.84 -9.76
CA HIS A 214 -3.29 4.67 -8.94
C HIS A 214 -2.64 3.42 -9.51
N LEU A 215 -1.60 2.91 -8.86
CA LEU A 215 -0.85 1.74 -9.32
C LEU A 215 -1.56 0.44 -8.94
N GLY A 216 -1.48 -0.55 -9.82
CA GLY A 216 -1.98 -1.89 -9.55
C GLY A 216 -1.70 -2.84 -10.71
N VAL A 217 -1.16 -4.01 -10.42
CA VAL A 217 -1.12 -5.14 -11.35
C VAL A 217 -2.50 -5.80 -11.31
N THR A 218 -3.17 -5.91 -12.46
CA THR A 218 -4.45 -6.62 -12.52
C THR A 218 -4.22 -8.12 -12.65
N GLU A 219 -5.08 -8.93 -12.03
CA GLU A 219 -4.99 -10.40 -12.15
C GLU A 219 -3.58 -10.94 -11.84
N ALA A 220 -2.97 -10.44 -10.76
CA ALA A 220 -1.58 -10.78 -10.43
C ALA A 220 -1.40 -12.27 -10.06
N GLY A 221 -2.47 -12.93 -9.59
CA GLY A 221 -2.50 -14.36 -9.31
C GLY A 221 -2.43 -14.71 -7.82
N PRO A 222 -2.04 -15.96 -7.49
CA PRO A 222 -1.91 -16.43 -6.11
C PRO A 222 -0.95 -15.57 -5.28
N ALA A 223 -1.07 -15.62 -3.95
CA ALA A 223 -0.37 -14.74 -3.02
C ALA A 223 1.13 -14.59 -3.32
N PHE A 224 1.87 -15.68 -3.45
CA PHE A 224 3.32 -15.64 -3.72
C PHE A 224 3.64 -14.93 -5.05
N GLN A 225 3.06 -15.39 -6.15
CA GLN A 225 3.33 -14.85 -7.48
C GLN A 225 2.84 -13.40 -7.61
N GLY A 226 1.64 -13.12 -7.09
CA GLY A 226 1.03 -11.79 -7.15
C GLY A 226 1.80 -10.77 -6.32
N THR A 227 2.35 -11.18 -5.17
CA THR A 227 3.24 -10.34 -4.35
C THR A 227 4.50 -9.97 -5.12
N ILE A 228 5.17 -10.94 -5.75
CA ILE A 228 6.38 -10.67 -6.55
C ILE A 228 6.08 -9.72 -7.70
N LYS A 229 5.02 -9.96 -8.48
CA LYS A 229 4.62 -9.08 -9.59
C LYS A 229 4.34 -7.66 -9.13
N SER A 230 3.61 -7.51 -8.01
CA SER A 230 3.28 -6.21 -7.44
C SER A 230 4.52 -5.49 -6.92
N ALA A 231 5.39 -6.19 -6.19
CA ALA A 231 6.64 -5.62 -5.67
C ALA A 231 7.58 -5.15 -6.78
N VAL A 232 7.72 -5.93 -7.85
CA VAL A 232 8.54 -5.56 -9.02
C VAL A 232 7.98 -4.32 -9.72
N ALA A 233 6.67 -4.31 -10.03
CA ALA A 233 6.06 -3.19 -10.74
C ALA A 233 6.03 -1.91 -9.90
N PHE A 234 5.63 -2.01 -8.63
CA PHE A 234 5.57 -0.84 -7.75
C PHE A 234 6.97 -0.33 -7.40
N GLY A 235 7.94 -1.23 -7.15
CA GLY A 235 9.33 -0.86 -6.91
C GLY A 235 9.92 -0.09 -8.09
N ALA A 236 9.68 -0.55 -9.33
CA ALA A 236 10.16 0.13 -10.55
C ALA A 236 9.55 1.52 -10.75
N LEU A 237 8.27 1.72 -10.41
CA LEU A 237 7.57 3.01 -10.58
C LEU A 237 7.81 3.96 -9.41
N LEU A 238 7.63 3.48 -8.17
CA LEU A 238 7.78 4.29 -6.97
C LEU A 238 9.22 4.79 -6.78
N SER A 239 10.23 4.00 -7.17
CA SER A 239 11.63 4.46 -7.16
C SER A 239 11.91 5.63 -8.10
N LYS A 240 11.07 5.81 -9.13
CA LYS A 240 11.08 6.94 -10.07
C LYS A 240 10.13 8.07 -9.66
N GLY A 241 9.55 8.01 -8.48
CA GLY A 241 8.59 9.00 -7.99
C GLY A 241 7.21 8.92 -8.63
N ILE A 242 6.86 7.81 -9.31
CA ILE A 242 5.59 7.63 -10.01
C ILE A 242 4.64 6.78 -9.15
N GLY A 243 3.50 7.34 -8.79
CA GLY A 243 2.44 6.67 -8.03
C GLY A 243 2.01 7.46 -6.80
N ASP A 244 0.69 7.59 -6.62
CA ASP A 244 0.06 8.36 -5.54
C ASP A 244 -0.85 7.51 -4.65
N THR A 245 -1.39 6.42 -5.20
CA THR A 245 -2.09 5.37 -4.46
C THR A 245 -1.73 4.01 -5.04
N ILE A 246 -1.72 2.96 -4.22
CA ILE A 246 -1.44 1.60 -4.66
C ILE A 246 -2.56 0.63 -4.27
N ARG A 247 -2.75 -0.42 -5.08
CA ARG A 247 -3.57 -1.58 -4.71
C ARG A 247 -2.90 -2.85 -5.20
N VAL A 248 -2.51 -3.71 -4.26
CA VAL A 248 -2.10 -5.08 -4.54
C VAL A 248 -3.34 -5.91 -4.85
N SER A 249 -3.27 -6.82 -5.81
CA SER A 249 -4.39 -7.70 -6.20
C SER A 249 -3.94 -9.15 -6.13
N LEU A 250 -4.50 -9.91 -5.19
CA LEU A 250 -4.14 -11.29 -4.93
C LEU A 250 -5.37 -12.20 -4.96
N SER A 251 -5.19 -13.46 -5.36
CA SER A 251 -6.15 -14.52 -5.08
C SER A 251 -5.96 -15.01 -3.63
N ALA A 252 -6.26 -14.12 -2.66
CA ALA A 252 -6.09 -14.29 -1.22
C ALA A 252 -7.06 -13.36 -0.47
N PRO A 253 -7.21 -13.48 0.86
CA PRO A 253 -7.98 -12.53 1.66
C PRO A 253 -7.48 -11.09 1.46
N PRO A 254 -8.37 -10.08 1.35
CA PRO A 254 -7.98 -8.70 1.05
C PRO A 254 -7.05 -8.06 2.10
N VAL A 255 -7.06 -8.54 3.33
CA VAL A 255 -6.12 -8.12 4.38
C VAL A 255 -4.67 -8.40 3.97
N GLU A 256 -4.39 -9.50 3.28
CA GLU A 256 -3.06 -9.82 2.77
C GLU A 256 -2.60 -8.83 1.68
N GLU A 257 -3.54 -8.31 0.88
CA GLU A 257 -3.23 -7.27 -0.11
C GLU A 257 -2.73 -5.98 0.57
N VAL A 258 -3.36 -5.60 1.70
CA VAL A 258 -2.98 -4.42 2.49
C VAL A 258 -1.61 -4.61 3.11
N LYS A 259 -1.36 -5.75 3.75
CA LYS A 259 -0.05 -6.07 4.35
C LYS A 259 1.08 -6.01 3.32
N VAL A 260 0.88 -6.63 2.16
CA VAL A 260 1.87 -6.60 1.06
C VAL A 260 2.09 -5.17 0.54
N GLY A 261 1.02 -4.39 0.36
CA GLY A 261 1.11 -3.00 -0.07
C GLY A 261 1.89 -2.13 0.92
N THR A 262 1.60 -2.25 2.20
CA THR A 262 2.31 -1.56 3.29
C THR A 262 3.78 -1.95 3.31
N GLN A 263 4.07 -3.25 3.26
CA GLN A 263 5.45 -3.75 3.27
C GLN A 263 6.28 -3.27 2.07
N ILE A 264 5.67 -3.13 0.88
CA ILE A 264 6.34 -2.54 -0.29
C ILE A 264 6.70 -1.08 -0.03
N LEU A 265 5.79 -0.28 0.53
CA LEU A 265 6.06 1.13 0.84
C LEU A 265 7.12 1.29 1.94
N GLU A 266 7.07 0.49 2.98
CA GLU A 266 8.08 0.46 4.06
C GLU A 266 9.46 0.06 3.53
N SER A 267 9.54 -0.95 2.67
CA SER A 267 10.79 -1.41 2.04
C SER A 267 11.44 -0.33 1.17
N LEU A 268 10.64 0.59 0.63
CA LEU A 268 11.09 1.75 -0.14
C LEU A 268 11.28 3.02 0.72
N ASN A 269 11.08 2.98 2.03
CA ASN A 269 11.07 4.14 2.93
C ASN A 269 10.06 5.22 2.52
N LEU A 270 8.94 4.82 1.91
CA LEU A 270 7.83 5.71 1.51
C LEU A 270 6.68 5.71 2.53
N ARG A 271 6.78 4.86 3.54
CA ARG A 271 5.93 4.81 4.74
C ARG A 271 6.85 4.56 5.93
N PRO A 272 6.56 5.10 7.13
CA PRO A 272 7.31 4.74 8.34
C PRO A 272 7.32 3.23 8.49
N ARG A 273 8.48 2.66 8.81
CA ARG A 273 8.58 1.23 9.08
C ARG A 273 7.92 0.94 10.42
N GLY A 274 7.15 -0.12 10.50
CA GLY A 274 6.77 -0.75 11.74
C GLY A 274 7.87 -1.67 12.25
N LEU A 275 7.50 -2.75 12.91
CA LEU A 275 8.43 -3.80 13.33
C LEU A 275 9.07 -4.49 12.12
N GLU A 276 10.39 -4.46 12.01
CA GLU A 276 11.15 -5.14 10.96
C GLU A 276 12.01 -6.25 11.56
N ILE A 277 11.78 -7.50 11.16
CA ILE A 277 12.65 -8.62 11.53
C ILE A 277 13.65 -8.88 10.40
N VAL A 278 14.93 -8.69 10.70
CA VAL A 278 16.04 -9.00 9.79
C VAL A 278 16.69 -10.31 10.23
N SER A 279 16.69 -11.32 9.38
CA SER A 279 17.32 -12.59 9.70
C SER A 279 18.30 -13.03 8.63
N CYS A 280 19.36 -13.73 9.02
CA CYS A 280 20.31 -14.28 8.07
C CYS A 280 19.74 -15.55 7.40
N PRO A 281 20.20 -15.91 6.18
CA PRO A 281 19.67 -17.07 5.44
C PRO A 281 20.11 -18.43 6.00
N SER A 282 20.61 -18.50 7.23
CA SER A 282 21.04 -19.75 7.89
C SER A 282 22.03 -20.59 7.03
N CYS A 283 23.09 -19.96 6.56
CA CYS A 283 24.12 -20.66 5.77
C CYS A 283 24.90 -21.68 6.61
N GLY A 284 25.81 -22.47 6.00
CA GLY A 284 26.62 -23.51 6.69
C GLY A 284 27.47 -23.04 7.87
N ARG A 285 27.48 -21.74 8.20
CA ARG A 285 28.13 -21.18 9.39
C ARG A 285 27.16 -20.99 10.56
N ALA A 286 25.85 -21.12 10.33
CA ALA A 286 24.85 -21.00 11.39
C ALA A 286 25.05 -22.09 12.45
N GLN A 287 24.96 -21.70 13.71
CA GLN A 287 25.12 -22.57 14.88
C GLN A 287 23.81 -22.77 15.64
N VAL A 288 22.75 -22.14 15.15
CA VAL A 288 21.38 -22.23 15.66
C VAL A 288 20.41 -22.31 14.50
N ASP A 289 19.19 -22.81 14.75
CA ASP A 289 18.11 -22.78 13.77
C ASP A 289 17.52 -21.38 13.68
N VAL A 290 18.10 -20.56 12.77
CA VAL A 290 17.68 -19.17 12.55
C VAL A 290 16.24 -19.08 12.06
N TYR A 291 15.80 -20.06 11.25
CA TYR A 291 14.44 -20.07 10.71
C TYR A 291 13.41 -20.18 11.85
N THR A 292 13.59 -21.13 12.74
CA THR A 292 12.71 -21.29 13.91
C THR A 292 12.79 -20.07 14.83
N LEU A 293 14.00 -19.60 15.17
CA LEU A 293 14.19 -18.42 16.02
C LEU A 293 13.52 -17.16 15.45
N ALA A 294 13.69 -16.88 14.17
CA ALA A 294 13.09 -15.70 13.53
C ALA A 294 11.56 -15.78 13.51
N ASN A 295 10.99 -16.97 13.26
CA ASN A 295 9.54 -17.16 13.31
C ASN A 295 8.97 -17.01 14.72
N GLU A 296 9.64 -17.55 15.73
CA GLU A 296 9.22 -17.43 17.14
C GLU A 296 9.29 -15.97 17.62
N VAL A 297 10.36 -15.24 17.26
CA VAL A 297 10.48 -13.81 17.56
C VAL A 297 9.38 -13.02 16.85
N THR A 298 9.13 -13.30 15.57
CA THR A 298 8.06 -12.65 14.79
C THR A 298 6.70 -12.90 15.44
N ALA A 299 6.39 -14.13 15.82
CA ALA A 299 5.13 -14.49 16.47
C ALA A 299 5.00 -13.84 17.87
N GLY A 300 6.10 -13.75 18.63
CA GLY A 300 6.09 -13.15 19.97
C GLY A 300 5.98 -11.61 19.95
N LEU A 301 6.27 -10.98 18.82
CA LEU A 301 6.17 -9.54 18.63
C LEU A 301 4.99 -9.14 17.72
N ASP A 302 4.12 -10.09 17.38
CA ASP A 302 2.93 -9.82 16.58
C ASP A 302 2.02 -8.80 17.29
N GLY A 303 1.59 -7.79 16.54
CA GLY A 303 0.78 -6.69 17.07
C GLY A 303 1.58 -5.56 17.73
N LEU A 304 2.91 -5.62 17.77
CA LEU A 304 3.76 -4.52 18.23
C LEU A 304 3.91 -3.47 17.09
N ASP A 305 3.20 -2.36 17.23
CA ASP A 305 3.19 -1.27 16.24
C ASP A 305 4.20 -0.18 16.63
N VAL A 306 5.48 -0.49 16.50
CA VAL A 306 6.59 0.44 16.76
C VAL A 306 7.66 0.32 15.67
N PRO A 307 8.37 1.39 15.32
CA PRO A 307 9.43 1.39 14.32
C PRO A 307 10.72 0.76 14.90
N LEU A 308 10.68 -0.55 15.17
CA LEU A 308 11.77 -1.30 15.78
C LEU A 308 12.36 -2.31 14.80
N ARG A 309 13.66 -2.24 14.56
CA ARG A 309 14.40 -3.20 13.75
C ARG A 309 15.08 -4.23 14.63
N VAL A 310 14.67 -5.50 14.49
CA VAL A 310 15.19 -6.63 15.26
C VAL A 310 15.99 -7.58 14.37
N ALA A 311 17.26 -7.81 14.67
CA ALA A 311 18.15 -8.69 13.90
C ALA A 311 18.33 -10.06 14.57
N VAL A 312 18.04 -11.14 13.83
CA VAL A 312 18.23 -12.54 14.29
C VAL A 312 19.33 -13.20 13.46
N MET A 313 20.53 -13.32 14.03
CA MET A 313 21.72 -13.77 13.33
C MET A 313 22.28 -15.09 13.91
N GLY A 314 22.48 -16.07 13.03
CA GLY A 314 22.84 -17.45 13.40
C GLY A 314 24.33 -17.72 13.57
N CYS A 315 25.21 -16.75 13.40
CA CYS A 315 26.67 -16.96 13.53
C CYS A 315 27.41 -15.72 13.99
N VAL A 316 28.64 -15.91 14.48
CA VAL A 316 29.52 -14.84 14.97
C VAL A 316 30.33 -14.15 13.87
N VAL A 317 30.18 -14.52 12.60
CA VAL A 317 30.98 -13.94 11.50
C VAL A 317 30.39 -12.62 11.04
N ASN A 318 29.17 -12.63 10.51
CA ASN A 318 28.46 -11.41 10.09
C ASN A 318 27.46 -10.92 11.14
N GLY A 319 27.02 -11.85 12.03
CA GLY A 319 26.01 -11.57 13.03
C GLY A 319 26.25 -10.34 13.89
N PRO A 320 27.45 -10.14 14.46
CA PRO A 320 27.72 -8.95 15.28
C PRO A 320 27.63 -7.64 14.49
N GLY A 321 27.98 -7.63 13.20
CA GLY A 321 27.85 -6.44 12.32
C GLY A 321 26.39 -6.07 12.12
N GLU A 322 25.60 -7.00 11.62
CA GLU A 322 24.17 -6.81 11.35
C GLU A 322 23.36 -6.53 12.63
N ALA A 323 23.68 -7.23 13.73
CA ALA A 323 23.02 -7.00 14.99
C ALA A 323 23.31 -5.60 15.60
N ARG A 324 24.46 -5.00 15.28
CA ARG A 324 24.81 -3.64 15.70
C ARG A 324 24.08 -2.55 14.90
N GLU A 325 23.71 -2.83 13.67
CA GLU A 325 22.99 -1.90 12.81
C GLU A 325 21.47 -1.88 13.09
N ALA A 326 20.98 -2.88 13.85
CA ALA A 326 19.61 -2.95 14.29
C ALA A 326 19.42 -2.26 15.66
N ASP A 327 18.18 -1.90 15.99
CA ASP A 327 17.84 -1.35 17.30
C ASP A 327 18.01 -2.40 18.39
N LEU A 328 17.66 -3.63 18.08
CA LEU A 328 17.81 -4.83 18.90
C LEU A 328 18.34 -5.98 18.03
N GLY A 329 19.22 -6.81 18.54
CA GLY A 329 19.68 -7.95 17.77
C GLY A 329 20.31 -9.05 18.58
N VAL A 330 20.42 -10.23 17.97
CA VAL A 330 21.18 -11.36 18.51
C VAL A 330 22.20 -11.85 17.48
N ALA A 331 23.40 -12.13 17.95
CA ALA A 331 24.41 -12.90 17.21
C ALA A 331 24.67 -14.21 17.98
N SER A 332 24.32 -15.34 17.35
CA SER A 332 24.36 -16.67 18.00
C SER A 332 25.65 -17.39 17.70
N GLY A 333 26.15 -18.14 18.70
CA GLY A 333 27.34 -18.97 18.57
C GLY A 333 27.66 -19.77 19.84
N ASN A 334 28.17 -20.98 19.66
CA ASN A 334 28.56 -21.89 20.76
C ASN A 334 27.46 -22.12 21.82
N GLY A 335 26.20 -22.33 21.37
CA GLY A 335 25.04 -22.55 22.24
C GLY A 335 24.62 -21.32 23.06
N LYS A 336 25.02 -20.13 22.65
CA LYS A 336 24.70 -18.84 23.29
C LYS A 336 24.34 -17.78 22.27
N GLY A 337 23.57 -16.76 22.70
CA GLY A 337 23.28 -15.55 21.95
C GLY A 337 23.82 -14.30 22.65
N GLN A 338 24.57 -13.48 21.93
CA GLN A 338 24.92 -12.12 22.36
C GLN A 338 23.80 -11.18 21.94
N ILE A 339 23.17 -10.53 22.92
CA ILE A 339 22.07 -9.58 22.70
C ILE A 339 22.66 -8.19 22.57
N PHE A 340 22.30 -7.51 21.50
CA PHE A 340 22.70 -6.15 21.16
C PHE A 340 21.50 -5.20 21.27
N VAL A 341 21.70 -4.07 21.89
CA VAL A 341 20.76 -2.96 21.89
C VAL A 341 21.49 -1.71 21.43
N LYS A 342 21.00 -1.05 20.38
CA LYS A 342 21.60 0.18 19.81
C LYS A 342 23.13 0.03 19.57
N GLY A 343 23.53 -1.14 19.07
CA GLY A 343 24.93 -1.44 18.71
C GLY A 343 25.82 -1.99 19.84
N GLU A 344 25.35 -1.99 21.08
CA GLU A 344 26.13 -2.47 22.25
C GLU A 344 25.63 -3.82 22.73
N VAL A 345 26.56 -4.70 23.11
CA VAL A 345 26.24 -5.99 23.74
C VAL A 345 25.78 -5.72 25.18
N ILE A 346 24.53 -5.99 25.49
CA ILE A 346 23.96 -5.80 26.83
C ILE A 346 24.03 -7.04 27.68
N LYS A 347 23.91 -8.24 27.08
CA LYS A 347 23.98 -9.53 27.76
C LYS A 347 24.30 -10.68 26.81
N THR A 348 24.73 -11.80 27.38
CA THR A 348 24.90 -13.08 26.69
C THR A 348 24.05 -14.12 27.38
N VAL A 349 23.18 -14.78 26.63
CA VAL A 349 22.21 -15.76 27.16
C VAL A 349 22.41 -17.13 26.51
N PRO A 350 22.00 -18.24 27.17
CA PRO A 350 21.91 -19.54 26.54
C PRO A 350 20.91 -19.50 25.35
N GLU A 351 21.11 -20.39 24.37
CA GLU A 351 20.28 -20.48 23.16
C GLU A 351 18.77 -20.56 23.50
N ALA A 352 18.40 -21.40 24.49
CA ALA A 352 17.01 -21.56 24.91
C ALA A 352 16.34 -20.27 25.46
N GLN A 353 17.10 -19.23 25.79
CA GLN A 353 16.59 -17.98 26.34
C GLN A 353 16.63 -16.83 25.32
N ILE A 354 17.09 -17.07 24.10
CA ILE A 354 17.25 -16.01 23.09
C ILE A 354 15.91 -15.37 22.76
N VAL A 355 14.88 -16.16 22.44
CA VAL A 355 13.57 -15.67 22.02
C VAL A 355 12.92 -14.86 23.13
N GLU A 356 12.83 -15.39 24.34
CA GLU A 356 12.26 -14.71 25.51
C GLU A 356 12.98 -13.39 25.76
N THR A 357 14.32 -13.38 25.75
CA THR A 357 15.11 -12.18 25.95
C THR A 357 14.91 -11.14 24.88
N LEU A 358 14.82 -11.53 23.60
CA LEU A 358 14.56 -10.58 22.51
C LEU A 358 13.16 -9.96 22.64
N ILE A 359 12.16 -10.74 23.00
CA ILE A 359 10.79 -10.23 23.22
C ILE A 359 10.76 -9.25 24.39
N GLU A 360 11.37 -9.59 25.53
CA GLU A 360 11.46 -8.70 26.69
C GLU A 360 12.13 -7.36 26.34
N GLU A 361 13.29 -7.39 25.67
CA GLU A 361 14.03 -6.19 25.29
C GLU A 361 13.28 -5.38 24.22
N ALA A 362 12.61 -6.03 23.29
CA ALA A 362 11.77 -5.35 22.28
C ALA A 362 10.61 -4.59 22.95
N MET A 363 9.92 -5.23 23.90
CA MET A 363 8.83 -4.61 24.66
C MET A 363 9.34 -3.43 25.49
N ARG A 364 10.52 -3.55 26.11
CA ARG A 364 11.16 -2.48 26.86
C ARG A 364 11.48 -1.27 25.96
N LEU A 365 12.09 -1.53 24.77
CA LEU A 365 12.41 -0.48 23.81
C LEU A 365 11.14 0.19 23.25
N ALA A 366 10.09 -0.60 23.00
CA ALA A 366 8.79 -0.07 22.56
C ALA A 366 8.18 0.88 23.59
N TYR A 367 8.26 0.53 24.87
CA TYR A 367 7.79 1.38 25.96
C TYR A 367 8.59 2.70 26.05
N GLU A 368 9.93 2.63 25.95
CA GLU A 368 10.79 3.82 25.92
C GLU A 368 10.49 4.72 24.72
N MET A 369 10.21 4.15 23.56
CA MET A 369 9.83 4.90 22.36
C MET A 369 8.45 5.56 22.48
N GLY A 370 7.50 4.90 23.14
CA GLY A 370 6.17 5.46 23.44
C GLY A 370 6.26 6.67 24.36
N GLU A 371 7.04 6.62 25.44
CA GLU A 371 7.25 7.72 26.36
C GLU A 371 7.94 8.92 25.68
N MET A 372 8.88 8.68 24.75
CA MET A 372 9.55 9.77 24.01
C MET A 372 8.59 10.48 23.06
N ASN A 373 7.64 9.78 22.45
CA ASN A 373 6.63 10.39 21.57
C ASN A 373 5.61 11.23 22.35
N ASP A 374 5.28 10.87 23.58
CA ASP A 374 4.37 11.63 24.44
C ASP A 374 5.00 12.95 24.99
N HIS A 375 6.32 13.08 24.93
CA HIS A 375 7.06 14.27 25.40
C HIS A 375 7.48 15.23 24.28
N ASP A 376 7.18 14.97 23.00
CA ASP A 376 7.44 15.90 21.89
C ASP A 376 6.23 16.84 21.66
N PRO A 377 6.28 18.12 22.07
CA PRO A 377 5.16 19.07 21.98
C PRO A 377 4.83 19.49 20.54
N GLY A 378 5.52 18.94 19.52
CA GLY A 378 5.28 19.18 18.09
C GLY A 378 4.49 18.10 17.37
N SER A 379 4.25 16.96 18.00
CA SER A 379 3.51 15.83 17.41
C SER A 379 2.02 15.93 17.77
N THR A 380 1.21 16.46 16.87
CA THR A 380 -0.25 16.28 16.95
C THR A 380 -0.58 14.84 16.58
N ALA A 381 -0.48 13.95 17.55
CA ALA A 381 -0.89 12.56 17.42
C ALA A 381 -2.41 12.50 17.22
N SER A 382 -2.84 11.99 16.05
CA SER A 382 -4.20 11.49 15.88
C SER A 382 -4.34 10.25 16.78
N GLY A 383 -5.06 10.41 17.90
CA GLY A 383 -5.23 9.37 18.89
C GLY A 383 -5.97 8.15 18.34
N SER A 384 -5.35 7.00 18.44
CA SER A 384 -6.04 5.71 18.42
C SER A 384 -6.39 5.30 19.85
N PRO A 385 -7.61 4.86 20.17
CA PRO A 385 -7.99 4.48 21.53
C PRO A 385 -7.33 3.15 21.92
N ILE A 386 -6.69 3.14 23.07
CA ILE A 386 -6.21 1.93 23.76
C ILE A 386 -7.46 1.10 24.16
N VAL A 387 -7.60 -0.06 23.59
CA VAL A 387 -8.59 -1.07 24.04
C VAL A 387 -8.00 -1.81 25.23
N THR A 388 -8.45 -1.47 26.42
CA THR A 388 -8.24 -2.30 27.62
C THR A 388 -9.17 -3.51 27.57
N VAL A 389 -8.60 -4.70 27.50
CA VAL A 389 -9.30 -5.96 27.70
C VAL A 389 -9.40 -6.20 29.21
N SER A 390 -10.65 -6.23 29.70
CA SER A 390 -11.00 -6.71 31.04
C SER A 390 -11.42 -8.17 30.98
#